data_84d2c36dce2a47b65f076541be977452
#
_entry.id   84d2c36dce2a47b65f076541be977452
#
_cell.length_a   1.000
_cell.length_b   1.000
_cell.length_c   1.000
_cell.angle_alpha   90.00
_cell.angle_beta   90.00
_cell.angle_gamma   90.00
#
_symmetry.space_group_name_H-M   'P 1'
#
loop_
_entity.id
_entity.type
_entity.pdbx_description
1 polymer ?
#
loop_
_entity_poly.entity_id
_entity_poly.type
_entity_poly.pdbx_seq_one_letter_code
_entity_poly.pdbx_strand_id
1 'polypeptide(L)'
;MHVESTLIARARRLEFSPTTFRRLALASAAWLWLIVVTGATVRLTASGLGCEHWPGCTAGNPFPSKSYHSFIEFGNRIVSFLTIVATLVGYFGARFTPGVPRWTRRLALATFVGTLAQAPLGAITVYAGLNPWLVMSHFLLALVVLAAGVVVAVEAVSFERGRAAARLPQVIRRGAFVAAGALLALVVTGTVSTAAGPHPGGVDVERLWRLHAALYVHVRATAIFGALFLAFVVYIVRRRARWPLYAEGAGVLLFLLLLQMAVGELQYRTHLPWWLVLIHVGLAAAVWACAVALVTIVQRPPKPFAPHAS
;
A
#
# COMPACT_ATOMS: atom_id res chain seq x y z
N MET A 1 26.64 -50.38 6.43
CA MET A 1 25.37 -49.97 5.77
C MET A 1 24.36 -49.24 6.65
N HIS A 2 24.72 -48.73 7.85
CA HIS A 2 23.79 -48.01 8.72
C HIS A 2 24.16 -46.54 8.95
N VAL A 3 25.23 -46.02 8.34
CA VAL A 3 25.68 -44.63 8.53
C VAL A 3 25.19 -43.71 7.39
N GLU A 4 24.92 -44.25 6.21
CA GLU A 4 24.41 -43.43 5.07
C GLU A 4 22.93 -43.05 5.19
N SER A 5 22.10 -43.83 5.87
CA SER A 5 20.68 -43.54 6.05
C SER A 5 20.41 -42.35 7.01
N THR A 6 21.39 -42.00 7.86
CA THR A 6 21.24 -40.91 8.84
C THR A 6 21.65 -39.55 8.29
N LEU A 7 22.39 -39.47 7.19
CA LEU A 7 22.82 -38.21 6.58
C LEU A 7 21.77 -37.59 5.60
N ILE A 8 20.88 -38.45 5.06
CA ILE A 8 19.79 -37.98 4.15
C ILE A 8 18.61 -37.39 4.95
N ALA A 9 18.49 -37.66 6.26
CA ALA A 9 17.34 -37.26 7.07
C ALA A 9 17.43 -35.83 7.64
N ARG A 10 18.46 -35.06 7.37
CA ARG A 10 18.65 -33.70 7.93
C ARG A 10 18.98 -32.63 6.88
N ALA A 11 18.36 -32.65 5.72
CA ALA A 11 18.09 -31.39 5.05
C ALA A 11 17.07 -30.65 5.94
N ARG A 12 17.56 -29.88 6.94
CA ARG A 12 16.71 -28.97 7.72
C ARG A 12 15.94 -28.12 6.72
N ARG A 13 14.67 -28.46 6.48
CA ARG A 13 13.78 -27.61 5.70
C ARG A 13 13.85 -26.25 6.38
N LEU A 14 14.25 -25.22 5.63
CA LEU A 14 14.19 -23.85 6.11
C LEU A 14 12.75 -23.57 6.52
N GLU A 15 12.49 -23.60 7.82
CA GLU A 15 11.18 -23.32 8.40
C GLU A 15 11.24 -22.02 9.19
N PHE A 16 10.35 -21.10 8.88
CA PHE A 16 10.22 -19.86 9.63
C PHE A 16 9.12 -19.98 10.69
N SER A 17 9.34 -19.31 11.81
CA SER A 17 8.32 -19.23 12.86
C SER A 17 7.17 -18.30 12.43
N PRO A 18 5.95 -18.45 12.98
CA PRO A 18 4.85 -17.51 12.77
C PRO A 18 5.22 -16.06 13.08
N THR A 19 6.03 -15.84 14.13
CA THR A 19 6.53 -14.51 14.50
C THR A 19 7.46 -13.93 13.44
N THR A 20 8.34 -14.74 12.86
CA THR A 20 9.21 -14.33 11.75
C THR A 20 8.36 -13.93 10.54
N PHE A 21 7.40 -14.77 10.14
CA PHE A 21 6.49 -14.45 9.03
C PHE A 21 5.75 -13.13 9.27
N ARG A 22 5.19 -12.91 10.47
CA ARG A 22 4.53 -11.65 10.82
C ARG A 22 5.47 -10.45 10.64
N ARG A 23 6.69 -10.52 11.19
CA ARG A 23 7.67 -9.41 11.08
C ARG A 23 8.00 -9.10 9.63
N LEU A 24 8.24 -10.12 8.81
CA LEU A 24 8.55 -9.96 7.40
C LEU A 24 7.38 -9.39 6.60
N ALA A 25 6.15 -9.83 6.87
CA ALA A 25 4.95 -9.33 6.21
C ALA A 25 4.66 -7.86 6.58
N LEU A 26 4.83 -7.49 7.86
CA LEU A 26 4.69 -6.09 8.31
C LEU A 26 5.77 -5.20 7.70
N ALA A 27 7.03 -5.66 7.66
CA ALA A 27 8.12 -4.94 7.01
C ALA A 27 7.83 -4.74 5.52
N SER A 28 7.36 -5.77 4.81
CA SER A 28 6.96 -5.65 3.39
C SER A 28 5.87 -4.61 3.19
N ALA A 29 4.84 -4.59 4.03
CA ALA A 29 3.78 -3.57 3.94
C ALA A 29 4.30 -2.16 4.23
N ALA A 30 5.21 -1.99 5.19
CA ALA A 30 5.84 -0.71 5.50
C ALA A 30 6.72 -0.20 4.33
N TRP A 31 7.51 -1.06 3.69
CA TRP A 31 8.30 -0.72 2.51
C TRP A 31 7.42 -0.35 1.31
N LEU A 32 6.30 -1.07 1.11
CA LEU A 32 5.31 -0.73 0.07
C LEU A 32 4.65 0.63 0.31
N TRP A 33 4.37 1.00 1.55
CA TRP A 33 3.90 2.34 1.87
C TRP A 33 5.00 3.39 1.63
N LEU A 34 6.23 3.12 2.07
CA LEU A 34 7.37 4.03 1.93
C LEU A 34 7.67 4.33 0.45
N ILE A 35 7.63 3.33 -0.44
CA ILE A 35 7.87 3.55 -1.87
C ILE A 35 6.79 4.43 -2.51
N VAL A 36 5.54 4.38 -2.04
CA VAL A 36 4.50 5.32 -2.48
C VAL A 36 4.86 6.75 -2.10
N VAL A 37 5.34 6.97 -0.88
CA VAL A 37 5.76 8.31 -0.40
C VAL A 37 6.98 8.83 -1.17
N THR A 38 8.02 8.00 -1.35
CA THR A 38 9.22 8.42 -2.08
C THR A 38 8.95 8.63 -3.56
N GLY A 39 8.09 7.82 -4.19
CA GLY A 39 7.63 8.05 -5.56
C GLY A 39 6.84 9.35 -5.72
N ALA A 40 6.00 9.69 -4.73
CA ALA A 40 5.33 10.98 -4.69
C ALA A 40 6.33 12.14 -4.53
N THR A 41 7.40 11.97 -3.73
CA THR A 41 8.48 12.97 -3.59
C THR A 41 9.12 13.26 -4.95
N VAL A 42 9.50 12.23 -5.71
CA VAL A 42 10.07 12.39 -7.07
C VAL A 42 9.17 13.26 -7.93
N ARG A 43 7.89 12.98 -7.93
CA ARG A 43 6.91 13.73 -8.73
C ARG A 43 6.77 15.17 -8.25
N LEU A 44 6.58 15.38 -6.94
CA LEU A 44 6.27 16.70 -6.37
C LEU A 44 7.45 17.66 -6.40
N THR A 45 8.67 17.16 -6.49
CA THR A 45 9.91 17.94 -6.64
C THR A 45 10.36 18.11 -8.10
N ALA A 46 9.51 17.73 -9.07
CA ALA A 46 9.83 17.73 -10.50
C ALA A 46 11.10 16.93 -10.84
N SER A 47 11.37 15.86 -10.10
CA SER A 47 12.59 15.04 -10.23
C SER A 47 12.40 13.78 -11.07
N GLY A 48 11.25 13.62 -11.75
CA GLY A 48 10.91 12.40 -12.50
C GLY A 48 11.74 12.16 -13.77
N LEU A 49 12.49 13.16 -14.21
CA LEU A 49 13.44 13.11 -15.32
C LEU A 49 14.86 13.56 -14.86
N GLY A 50 15.20 13.35 -13.60
CA GLY A 50 16.48 13.71 -13.03
C GLY A 50 17.63 12.77 -13.43
N CYS A 51 17.30 11.55 -13.89
CA CYS A 51 18.23 10.56 -14.44
C CYS A 51 17.94 10.34 -15.92
N GLU A 52 18.95 10.52 -16.79
CA GLU A 52 18.83 10.39 -18.25
C GLU A 52 18.69 8.94 -18.72
N HIS A 53 19.13 7.97 -17.91
CA HIS A 53 19.15 6.55 -18.26
C HIS A 53 18.50 5.66 -17.20
N TRP A 54 18.09 4.47 -17.63
CA TRP A 54 17.56 3.41 -16.78
C TRP A 54 18.24 2.07 -17.13
N PRO A 55 18.63 1.23 -16.17
CA PRO A 55 18.41 1.28 -14.71
C PRO A 55 19.36 2.22 -13.95
N GLY A 56 20.50 2.62 -14.53
CA GLY A 56 21.40 3.62 -13.98
C GLY A 56 20.86 5.05 -14.10
N CYS A 57 21.67 6.04 -13.74
CA CYS A 57 21.27 7.45 -13.81
C CYS A 57 21.89 8.18 -15.00
N THR A 58 23.12 7.83 -15.40
CA THR A 58 23.84 8.42 -16.56
C THR A 58 24.43 7.31 -17.44
N ALA A 59 24.77 7.63 -18.69
CA ALA A 59 25.40 6.68 -19.59
C ALA A 59 26.75 6.19 -19.03
N GLY A 60 26.86 4.87 -18.84
CA GLY A 60 28.09 4.24 -18.35
C GLY A 60 28.37 4.41 -16.85
N ASN A 61 27.56 5.18 -16.11
CA ASN A 61 27.70 5.31 -14.67
C ASN A 61 26.34 5.07 -13.96
N PRO A 62 26.24 4.09 -13.06
CA PRO A 62 25.00 3.83 -12.34
C PRO A 62 24.63 4.93 -11.32
N PHE A 63 25.60 5.74 -10.89
CA PHE A 63 25.41 6.76 -9.85
C PHE A 63 24.82 8.07 -10.41
N PRO A 64 24.11 8.85 -9.57
CA PRO A 64 23.50 10.10 -10.00
C PRO A 64 24.57 11.16 -10.33
N SER A 65 24.21 12.07 -11.24
CA SER A 65 24.93 13.32 -11.39
C SER A 65 24.80 14.17 -10.12
N LYS A 66 25.66 15.21 -9.93
CA LYS A 66 25.62 16.06 -8.72
C LYS A 66 24.42 17.04 -8.70
N SER A 67 23.28 16.67 -9.27
CA SER A 67 22.08 17.49 -9.23
C SER A 67 21.09 17.03 -8.16
N TYR A 68 20.36 17.96 -7.56
CA TYR A 68 19.32 17.68 -6.58
C TYR A 68 18.27 16.69 -7.11
N HIS A 69 17.82 16.88 -8.34
CA HIS A 69 16.79 16.03 -8.97
C HIS A 69 17.30 14.61 -9.23
N SER A 70 18.57 14.44 -9.66
CA SER A 70 19.15 13.10 -9.84
C SER A 70 19.26 12.34 -8.52
N PHE A 71 19.61 13.00 -7.42
CA PHE A 71 19.69 12.35 -6.11
C PHE A 71 18.31 11.87 -5.63
N ILE A 72 17.26 12.68 -5.82
CA ILE A 72 15.90 12.30 -5.42
C ILE A 72 15.41 11.11 -6.24
N GLU A 73 15.56 11.14 -7.57
CA GLU A 73 15.14 10.04 -8.43
C GLU A 73 15.93 8.77 -8.16
N PHE A 74 17.24 8.87 -8.04
CA PHE A 74 18.11 7.72 -7.72
C PHE A 74 17.79 7.13 -6.34
N GLY A 75 17.57 7.99 -5.34
CA GLY A 75 17.14 7.56 -4.00
C GLY A 75 15.83 6.74 -4.05
N ASN A 76 14.86 7.17 -4.86
CA ASN A 76 13.63 6.41 -5.06
C ASN A 76 13.89 5.04 -5.74
N ARG A 77 14.85 4.95 -6.68
CA ARG A 77 15.25 3.66 -7.28
C ARG A 77 15.87 2.71 -6.25
N ILE A 78 16.69 3.23 -5.31
CA ILE A 78 17.21 2.43 -4.19
C ILE A 78 16.07 1.93 -3.31
N VAL A 79 15.12 2.79 -2.92
CA VAL A 79 13.95 2.38 -2.13
C VAL A 79 13.10 1.35 -2.89
N SER A 80 12.97 1.48 -4.20
CA SER A 80 12.29 0.49 -5.06
C SER A 80 12.97 -0.87 -5.00
N PHE A 81 14.29 -0.92 -5.12
CA PHE A 81 15.07 -2.16 -5.01
C PHE A 81 14.88 -2.81 -3.63
N LEU A 82 15.00 -2.03 -2.56
CA LEU A 82 14.80 -2.51 -1.19
C LEU A 82 13.37 -3.01 -0.96
N THR A 83 12.37 -2.39 -1.59
CA THR A 83 10.97 -2.84 -1.54
C THR A 83 10.78 -4.17 -2.27
N ILE A 84 11.43 -4.36 -3.42
CA ILE A 84 11.44 -5.66 -4.14
C ILE A 84 12.05 -6.75 -3.24
N VAL A 85 13.20 -6.48 -2.61
CA VAL A 85 13.84 -7.42 -1.67
C VAL A 85 12.93 -7.71 -0.48
N ALA A 86 12.33 -6.67 0.13
CA ALA A 86 11.43 -6.84 1.28
C ALA A 86 10.20 -7.71 0.94
N THR A 87 9.59 -7.49 -0.23
CA THR A 87 8.43 -8.29 -0.67
C THR A 87 8.82 -9.73 -1.05
N LEU A 88 10.00 -9.95 -1.63
CA LEU A 88 10.55 -11.29 -1.88
C LEU A 88 10.78 -12.05 -0.57
N VAL A 89 11.42 -11.41 0.41
CA VAL A 89 11.65 -12.00 1.74
C VAL A 89 10.33 -12.24 2.47
N GLY A 90 9.34 -11.34 2.32
CA GLY A 90 7.97 -11.54 2.80
C GLY A 90 7.28 -12.76 2.17
N TYR A 91 7.47 -12.97 0.87
CA TYR A 91 7.00 -14.19 0.19
C TYR A 91 7.67 -15.45 0.75
N PHE A 92 8.98 -15.45 0.95
CA PHE A 92 9.67 -16.59 1.57
C PHE A 92 9.19 -16.82 3.01
N GLY A 93 8.90 -15.75 3.77
CA GLY A 93 8.24 -15.84 5.05
C GLY A 93 6.93 -16.65 4.99
N ALA A 94 6.06 -16.31 4.05
CA ALA A 94 4.80 -17.03 3.84
C ALA A 94 5.02 -18.47 3.31
N ARG A 95 6.03 -18.69 2.47
CA ARG A 95 6.30 -19.96 1.78
C ARG A 95 6.86 -21.01 2.73
N PHE A 96 7.75 -20.60 3.65
CA PHE A 96 8.48 -21.49 4.52
C PHE A 96 7.92 -21.56 5.96
N THR A 97 6.84 -20.83 6.27
CA THR A 97 6.14 -21.01 7.55
C THR A 97 5.13 -22.14 7.43
N PRO A 98 5.25 -23.21 8.21
CA PRO A 98 4.31 -24.32 8.24
C PRO A 98 2.88 -23.83 8.57
N GLY A 99 1.88 -24.44 7.97
CA GLY A 99 0.47 -24.12 8.25
C GLY A 99 -0.09 -22.87 7.58
N VAL A 100 0.72 -21.99 6.98
CA VAL A 100 0.23 -20.81 6.24
C VAL A 100 -0.63 -21.27 5.06
N PRO A 101 -1.86 -20.74 4.88
CA PRO A 101 -2.77 -21.17 3.82
C PRO A 101 -2.19 -20.93 2.41
N ARG A 102 -2.53 -21.79 1.45
CA ARG A 102 -2.06 -21.68 0.06
C ARG A 102 -2.42 -20.34 -0.59
N TRP A 103 -3.60 -19.80 -0.30
CA TRP A 103 -4.04 -18.53 -0.88
C TRP A 103 -3.18 -17.35 -0.35
N THR A 104 -2.81 -17.35 0.95
CA THR A 104 -1.91 -16.33 1.55
C THR A 104 -0.53 -16.39 0.91
N ARG A 105 0.01 -17.60 0.67
CA ARG A 105 1.29 -17.79 -0.05
C ARG A 105 1.22 -17.27 -1.48
N ARG A 106 0.11 -17.54 -2.20
CA ARG A 106 -0.12 -17.03 -3.56
C ARG A 106 -0.24 -15.51 -3.57
N LEU A 107 -0.93 -14.93 -2.58
CA LEU A 107 -1.07 -13.47 -2.47
C LEU A 107 0.29 -12.81 -2.15
N ALA A 108 1.12 -13.41 -1.27
CA ALA A 108 2.47 -12.93 -1.01
C ALA A 108 3.35 -12.99 -2.27
N LEU A 109 3.24 -14.07 -3.08
CA LEU A 109 3.89 -14.15 -4.39
C LEU A 109 3.38 -13.06 -5.34
N ALA A 110 2.06 -12.85 -5.42
CA ALA A 110 1.47 -11.81 -6.26
C ALA A 110 1.92 -10.39 -5.82
N THR A 111 2.09 -10.16 -4.51
CA THR A 111 2.66 -8.92 -3.97
C THR A 111 4.08 -8.71 -4.48
N PHE A 112 4.94 -9.73 -4.40
CA PHE A 112 6.31 -9.65 -4.92
C PHE A 112 6.34 -9.43 -6.44
N VAL A 113 5.59 -10.21 -7.21
CA VAL A 113 5.53 -10.08 -8.69
C VAL A 113 4.98 -8.71 -9.08
N GLY A 114 3.93 -8.23 -8.40
CA GLY A 114 3.38 -6.89 -8.61
C GLY A 114 4.38 -5.79 -8.30
N THR A 115 5.17 -5.93 -7.23
CA THR A 115 6.25 -4.99 -6.91
C THR A 115 7.34 -5.02 -7.98
N LEU A 116 7.73 -6.19 -8.45
CA LEU A 116 8.72 -6.33 -9.52
C LEU A 116 8.22 -5.70 -10.84
N ALA A 117 6.93 -5.87 -11.17
CA ALA A 117 6.32 -5.29 -12.37
C ALA A 117 6.27 -3.75 -12.35
N GLN A 118 6.38 -3.12 -11.17
CA GLN A 118 6.48 -1.67 -11.07
C GLN A 118 7.77 -1.11 -11.68
N ALA A 119 8.88 -1.87 -11.69
CA ALA A 119 10.15 -1.41 -12.23
C ALA A 119 10.07 -1.14 -13.75
N PRO A 120 9.65 -2.09 -14.62
CA PRO A 120 9.48 -1.80 -16.04
C PRO A 120 8.38 -0.76 -16.32
N LEU A 121 7.28 -0.74 -15.55
CA LEU A 121 6.24 0.28 -15.71
C LEU A 121 6.78 1.68 -15.37
N GLY A 122 7.61 1.80 -14.34
CA GLY A 122 8.32 3.04 -14.00
C GLY A 122 9.27 3.49 -15.11
N ALA A 123 10.04 2.56 -15.69
CA ALA A 123 10.90 2.85 -16.84
C ALA A 123 10.09 3.38 -18.04
N ILE A 124 8.99 2.70 -18.40
CA ILE A 124 8.09 3.13 -19.47
C ILE A 124 7.54 4.54 -19.18
N THR A 125 7.19 4.83 -17.93
CA THR A 125 6.68 6.15 -17.50
C THR A 125 7.72 7.25 -17.77
N VAL A 126 8.99 6.99 -17.47
CA VAL A 126 10.10 7.94 -17.72
C VAL A 126 10.33 8.10 -19.23
N TYR A 127 10.46 6.99 -19.99
CA TYR A 127 10.65 7.04 -21.45
C TYR A 127 9.51 7.70 -22.21
N ALA A 128 8.29 7.63 -21.68
CA ALA A 128 7.12 8.31 -22.25
C ALA A 128 6.96 9.78 -21.76
N GLY A 129 8.03 10.39 -21.22
CA GLY A 129 8.00 11.79 -20.80
C GLY A 129 7.01 12.08 -19.67
N LEU A 130 6.80 11.13 -18.75
CA LEU A 130 5.87 11.22 -17.63
C LEU A 130 4.40 11.41 -18.07
N ASN A 131 4.00 10.75 -19.15
CA ASN A 131 2.61 10.79 -19.61
C ASN A 131 1.63 10.58 -18.43
N PRO A 132 0.63 11.46 -18.23
CA PRO A 132 -0.22 11.44 -17.04
C PRO A 132 -0.95 10.11 -16.83
N TRP A 133 -1.37 9.43 -17.90
CA TRP A 133 -2.04 8.13 -17.82
C TRP A 133 -1.11 7.02 -17.31
N LEU A 134 0.14 7.03 -17.73
CA LEU A 134 1.15 6.07 -17.26
C LEU A 134 1.51 6.34 -15.80
N VAL A 135 1.69 7.60 -15.41
CA VAL A 135 1.94 8.00 -14.02
C VAL A 135 0.78 7.56 -13.11
N MET A 136 -0.47 7.80 -13.54
CA MET A 136 -1.67 7.37 -12.81
C MET A 136 -1.73 5.84 -12.70
N SER A 137 -1.50 5.12 -13.79
CA SER A 137 -1.53 3.65 -13.81
C SER A 137 -0.46 3.06 -12.89
N HIS A 138 0.75 3.63 -12.91
CA HIS A 138 1.85 3.25 -12.03
C HIS A 138 1.46 3.45 -10.55
N PHE A 139 0.92 4.60 -10.20
CA PHE A 139 0.47 4.90 -8.84
C PHE A 139 -0.69 4.00 -8.39
N LEU A 140 -1.71 3.81 -9.22
CA LEU A 140 -2.86 2.93 -8.88
C LEU A 140 -2.43 1.47 -8.71
N LEU A 141 -1.53 0.98 -9.57
CA LEU A 141 -0.96 -0.36 -9.40
C LEU A 141 -0.16 -0.47 -8.10
N ALA A 142 0.61 0.56 -7.73
CA ALA A 142 1.32 0.58 -6.43
C ALA A 142 0.35 0.45 -5.25
N LEU A 143 -0.80 1.11 -5.28
CA LEU A 143 -1.83 0.98 -4.25
C LEU A 143 -2.51 -0.40 -4.23
N VAL A 144 -2.69 -1.05 -5.39
CA VAL A 144 -3.16 -2.45 -5.47
C VAL A 144 -2.15 -3.40 -4.84
N VAL A 145 -0.86 -3.23 -5.14
CA VAL A 145 0.22 -4.04 -4.55
C VAL A 145 0.32 -3.79 -3.04
N LEU A 146 0.21 -2.53 -2.60
CA LEU A 146 0.14 -2.19 -1.17
C LEU A 146 -1.05 -2.89 -0.49
N ALA A 147 -2.24 -2.88 -1.12
CA ALA A 147 -3.40 -3.58 -0.59
C ALA A 147 -3.14 -5.08 -0.43
N ALA A 148 -2.53 -5.73 -1.43
CA ALA A 148 -2.16 -7.14 -1.35
C ALA A 148 -1.16 -7.41 -0.20
N GLY A 149 -0.13 -6.57 -0.05
CA GLY A 149 0.84 -6.66 1.05
C GLY A 149 0.19 -6.47 2.43
N VAL A 150 -0.74 -5.52 2.55
CA VAL A 150 -1.51 -5.30 3.78
C VAL A 150 -2.38 -6.51 4.12
N VAL A 151 -3.06 -7.12 3.15
CA VAL A 151 -3.83 -8.35 3.38
C VAL A 151 -2.92 -9.47 3.88
N VAL A 152 -1.74 -9.66 3.29
CA VAL A 152 -0.74 -10.65 3.77
C VAL A 152 -0.30 -10.33 5.20
N ALA A 153 -0.07 -9.07 5.53
CA ALA A 153 0.33 -8.65 6.88
C ALA A 153 -0.79 -8.92 7.91
N VAL A 154 -2.05 -8.61 7.59
CA VAL A 154 -3.21 -8.91 8.44
C VAL A 154 -3.35 -10.41 8.68
N GLU A 155 -3.20 -11.23 7.64
CA GLU A 155 -3.26 -12.68 7.76
C GLU A 155 -2.09 -13.23 8.59
N ALA A 156 -0.89 -12.67 8.44
CA ALA A 156 0.28 -13.07 9.24
C ALA A 156 0.08 -12.73 10.73
N VAL A 157 -0.46 -11.56 11.06
CA VAL A 157 -0.80 -11.17 12.43
C VAL A 157 -1.90 -12.07 12.99
N SER A 158 -2.93 -12.38 12.20
CA SER A 158 -4.03 -13.26 12.59
C SER A 158 -3.56 -14.69 12.82
N PHE A 159 -2.65 -15.18 11.97
CA PHE A 159 -2.07 -16.50 12.04
C PHE A 159 -1.22 -16.69 13.31
N GLU A 160 -0.43 -15.68 13.69
CA GLU A 160 0.41 -15.76 14.90
C GLU A 160 -0.40 -15.58 16.19
N ARG A 161 -1.31 -14.60 16.23
CA ARG A 161 -2.00 -14.23 17.47
C ARG A 161 -3.19 -15.10 17.82
N GLY A 162 -3.75 -15.80 16.85
CA GLY A 162 -4.88 -16.72 17.07
C GLY A 162 -6.13 -16.09 17.70
N ARG A 163 -6.27 -14.77 17.65
CA ARG A 163 -7.40 -14.06 18.28
C ARG A 163 -8.70 -14.33 17.52
N ALA A 164 -9.66 -14.96 18.19
CA ALA A 164 -11.01 -15.07 17.68
C ALA A 164 -11.71 -13.70 17.71
N ALA A 165 -12.16 -13.22 16.58
CA ALA A 165 -13.07 -12.09 16.51
C ALA A 165 -14.47 -12.59 16.13
N ALA A 166 -15.50 -12.07 16.82
CA ALA A 166 -16.88 -12.40 16.50
C ALA A 166 -17.24 -11.92 15.09
N ARG A 167 -17.86 -12.78 14.31
CA ARG A 167 -18.26 -12.46 12.93
C ARG A 167 -19.35 -11.39 12.90
N LEU A 168 -19.15 -10.36 12.09
CA LEU A 168 -20.16 -9.32 11.87
C LEU A 168 -21.36 -9.83 11.05
N PRO A 169 -22.55 -9.24 11.24
CA PRO A 169 -23.71 -9.54 10.40
C PRO A 169 -23.43 -9.35 8.92
N GLN A 170 -24.08 -10.15 8.08
CA GLN A 170 -23.85 -10.14 6.63
C GLN A 170 -24.11 -8.78 5.99
N VAL A 171 -25.13 -8.04 6.47
CA VAL A 171 -25.44 -6.69 5.98
C VAL A 171 -24.24 -5.75 6.17
N ILE A 172 -23.60 -5.78 7.35
CA ILE A 172 -22.43 -4.96 7.65
C ILE A 172 -21.23 -5.36 6.80
N ARG A 173 -21.04 -6.66 6.59
CA ARG A 173 -19.98 -7.17 5.71
C ARG A 173 -20.18 -6.75 4.25
N ARG A 174 -21.42 -6.78 3.74
CA ARG A 174 -21.76 -6.25 2.40
C ARG A 174 -21.54 -4.74 2.33
N GLY A 175 -21.98 -3.99 3.35
CA GLY A 175 -21.74 -2.56 3.46
C GLY A 175 -20.24 -2.20 3.41
N ALA A 176 -19.38 -3.02 4.03
CA ALA A 176 -17.93 -2.83 3.98
C ALA A 176 -17.37 -2.97 2.54
N PHE A 177 -17.92 -3.84 1.70
CA PHE A 177 -17.53 -3.91 0.27
C PHE A 177 -17.99 -2.67 -0.50
N VAL A 178 -19.20 -2.18 -0.24
CA VAL A 178 -19.69 -0.93 -0.86
C VAL A 178 -18.81 0.25 -0.46
N ALA A 179 -18.46 0.35 0.83
CA ALA A 179 -17.53 1.38 1.31
C ALA A 179 -16.13 1.23 0.70
N ALA A 180 -15.62 0.00 0.52
CA ALA A 180 -14.35 -0.24 -0.16
C ALA A 180 -14.39 0.20 -1.63
N GLY A 181 -15.49 -0.03 -2.33
CA GLY A 181 -15.72 0.47 -3.69
C GLY A 181 -15.76 2.01 -3.75
N ALA A 182 -16.43 2.65 -2.79
CA ALA A 182 -16.46 4.10 -2.67
C ALA A 182 -15.07 4.69 -2.36
N LEU A 183 -14.28 4.01 -1.50
CA LEU A 183 -12.89 4.39 -1.24
C LEU A 183 -12.01 4.25 -2.49
N LEU A 184 -12.19 3.19 -3.27
CA LEU A 184 -11.46 3.03 -4.53
C LEU A 184 -11.80 4.17 -5.50
N ALA A 185 -13.07 4.54 -5.63
CA ALA A 185 -13.49 5.69 -6.44
C ALA A 185 -12.87 6.99 -5.92
N LEU A 186 -12.83 7.19 -4.59
CA LEU A 186 -12.16 8.32 -3.95
C LEU A 186 -10.66 8.37 -4.28
N VAL A 187 -9.96 7.23 -4.23
CA VAL A 187 -8.54 7.13 -4.59
C VAL A 187 -8.33 7.47 -6.07
N VAL A 188 -9.15 6.93 -6.97
CA VAL A 188 -9.05 7.21 -8.41
C VAL A 188 -9.27 8.71 -8.70
N THR A 189 -10.30 9.32 -8.11
CA THR A 189 -10.56 10.77 -8.29
C THR A 189 -9.45 11.63 -7.70
N GLY A 190 -8.83 11.21 -6.59
CA GLY A 190 -7.63 11.84 -6.02
C GLY A 190 -6.43 11.77 -6.97
N THR A 191 -6.26 10.62 -7.63
CA THR A 191 -5.19 10.43 -8.63
C THR A 191 -5.39 11.36 -9.84
N VAL A 192 -6.63 11.50 -10.31
CA VAL A 192 -7.00 12.48 -11.36
C VAL A 192 -6.72 13.91 -10.91
N SER A 193 -7.11 14.28 -9.68
CA SER A 193 -6.83 15.60 -9.11
C SER A 193 -5.32 15.89 -9.05
N THR A 194 -4.52 14.88 -8.71
CA THR A 194 -3.07 14.99 -8.72
C THR A 194 -2.53 15.19 -10.14
N ALA A 195 -3.05 14.46 -11.14
CA ALA A 195 -2.67 14.60 -12.56
C ALA A 195 -3.09 15.93 -13.19
N ALA A 196 -4.12 16.60 -12.64
CA ALA A 196 -4.57 17.93 -13.00
C ALA A 196 -3.84 19.05 -12.24
N GLY A 197 -3.09 18.71 -11.18
CA GLY A 197 -2.48 19.67 -10.25
C GLY A 197 -1.21 20.36 -10.77
N PRO A 198 -0.63 21.26 -9.97
CA PRO A 198 0.53 22.07 -10.35
C PRO A 198 1.85 21.29 -10.40
N HIS A 199 1.90 20.06 -9.86
CA HIS A 199 3.11 19.23 -9.74
C HIS A 199 3.06 18.01 -10.68
N PRO A 200 3.27 18.14 -11.99
CA PRO A 200 3.13 17.03 -12.93
C PRO A 200 4.31 16.04 -12.93
N GLY A 201 5.45 16.39 -12.31
CA GLY A 201 6.64 15.55 -12.22
C GLY A 201 7.84 16.02 -13.03
N GLY A 202 7.66 16.95 -13.93
CA GLY A 202 8.65 17.61 -14.77
C GLY A 202 8.18 18.98 -15.19
N VAL A 203 9.03 19.74 -15.93
CA VAL A 203 8.75 21.14 -16.31
C VAL A 203 7.69 21.19 -17.41
N ASP A 204 7.81 20.37 -18.47
CA ASP A 204 6.96 20.40 -19.66
C ASP A 204 6.01 19.19 -19.74
N VAL A 205 5.46 18.77 -18.61
CA VAL A 205 4.53 17.62 -18.55
C VAL A 205 3.09 18.08 -18.71
N GLU A 206 2.38 17.43 -19.64
CA GLU A 206 0.96 17.69 -19.90
C GLU A 206 0.09 17.38 -18.66
N ARG A 207 -0.96 18.17 -18.47
CA ARG A 207 -1.95 17.98 -17.40
C ARG A 207 -3.19 17.32 -17.95
N LEU A 208 -3.69 16.32 -17.21
CA LEU A 208 -4.79 15.49 -17.70
C LEU A 208 -6.12 16.22 -17.82
N TRP A 209 -6.40 17.19 -16.94
CA TRP A 209 -7.72 17.83 -16.86
C TRP A 209 -7.65 19.21 -16.17
N ARG A 210 -8.81 19.88 -16.03
CA ARG A 210 -8.93 21.11 -15.24
C ARG A 210 -8.94 20.80 -13.77
N LEU A 211 -8.02 21.37 -12.98
CA LEU A 211 -7.86 21.11 -11.54
C LEU A 211 -9.17 21.32 -10.77
N HIS A 212 -9.87 22.43 -11.01
CA HIS A 212 -11.11 22.73 -10.29
C HIS A 212 -12.19 21.67 -10.50
N ALA A 213 -12.35 21.16 -11.73
CA ALA A 213 -13.30 20.09 -12.03
C ALA A 213 -12.90 18.76 -11.37
N ALA A 214 -11.60 18.42 -11.39
CA ALA A 214 -11.07 17.23 -10.72
C ALA A 214 -11.31 17.28 -9.21
N LEU A 215 -11.00 18.42 -8.58
CA LEU A 215 -11.23 18.64 -7.15
C LEU A 215 -12.72 18.56 -6.78
N TYR A 216 -13.60 19.13 -7.60
CA TYR A 216 -15.05 19.05 -7.40
C TYR A 216 -15.54 17.60 -7.31
N VAL A 217 -15.07 16.72 -8.21
CA VAL A 217 -15.41 15.30 -8.21
C VAL A 217 -14.79 14.58 -7.00
N HIS A 218 -13.52 14.88 -6.68
CA HIS A 218 -12.82 14.28 -5.56
C HIS A 218 -13.48 14.59 -4.21
N VAL A 219 -13.88 15.84 -3.97
CA VAL A 219 -14.58 16.25 -2.74
C VAL A 219 -15.92 15.53 -2.59
N ARG A 220 -16.65 15.29 -3.69
CA ARG A 220 -17.91 14.53 -3.66
C ARG A 220 -17.69 13.05 -3.37
N ALA A 221 -16.68 12.45 -3.97
CA ALA A 221 -16.29 11.08 -3.65
C ALA A 221 -15.89 10.95 -2.17
N THR A 222 -15.21 11.96 -1.61
CA THR A 222 -14.88 12.03 -0.17
C THR A 222 -16.15 12.06 0.69
N ALA A 223 -17.14 12.88 0.33
CA ALA A 223 -18.41 12.97 1.07
C ALA A 223 -19.18 11.63 1.03
N ILE A 224 -19.26 10.98 -0.14
CA ILE A 224 -19.94 9.68 -0.29
C ILE A 224 -19.24 8.61 0.57
N PHE A 225 -17.93 8.47 0.44
CA PHE A 225 -17.18 7.52 1.25
C PHE A 225 -17.30 7.83 2.74
N GLY A 226 -17.17 9.10 3.12
CA GLY A 226 -17.27 9.57 4.50
C GLY A 226 -18.63 9.23 5.13
N ALA A 227 -19.73 9.43 4.40
CA ALA A 227 -21.07 9.08 4.86
C ALA A 227 -21.24 7.57 5.11
N LEU A 228 -20.78 6.74 4.16
CA LEU A 228 -20.82 5.27 4.28
C LEU A 228 -19.97 4.78 5.45
N PHE A 229 -18.77 5.35 5.60
CA PHE A 229 -17.87 4.99 6.68
C PHE A 229 -18.40 5.46 8.04
N LEU A 230 -18.96 6.67 8.13
CA LEU A 230 -19.57 7.18 9.36
C LEU A 230 -20.73 6.29 9.82
N ALA A 231 -21.58 5.82 8.90
CA ALA A 231 -22.63 4.86 9.23
C ALA A 231 -22.06 3.57 9.85
N PHE A 232 -20.96 3.06 9.28
CA PHE A 232 -20.23 1.91 9.83
C PHE A 232 -19.67 2.21 11.23
N VAL A 233 -19.00 3.36 11.42
CA VAL A 233 -18.43 3.78 12.71
C VAL A 233 -19.51 3.85 13.78
N VAL A 234 -20.63 4.54 13.50
CA VAL A 234 -21.74 4.67 14.46
C VAL A 234 -22.30 3.29 14.84
N TYR A 235 -22.46 2.41 13.89
CA TYR A 235 -22.95 1.05 14.14
C TYR A 235 -22.00 0.25 15.04
N ILE A 236 -20.68 0.31 14.77
CA ILE A 236 -19.67 -0.44 15.54
C ILE A 236 -19.48 0.15 16.94
N VAL A 237 -19.37 1.49 17.05
CA VAL A 237 -19.11 2.17 18.34
C VAL A 237 -20.26 1.94 19.33
N ARG A 238 -21.51 1.95 18.87
CA ARG A 238 -22.69 1.60 19.69
C ARG A 238 -22.64 0.18 20.27
N ARG A 239 -21.79 -0.70 19.68
CA ARG A 239 -21.62 -2.10 20.06
C ARG A 239 -20.19 -2.48 20.39
N ARG A 240 -19.37 -1.49 20.78
CA ARG A 240 -17.92 -1.66 21.01
C ARG A 240 -17.57 -2.76 22.00
N ALA A 241 -18.39 -2.96 23.04
CA ALA A 241 -18.18 -4.04 24.00
C ALA A 241 -18.23 -5.44 23.37
N ARG A 242 -19.09 -5.62 22.35
CA ARG A 242 -19.22 -6.88 21.59
C ARG A 242 -18.14 -7.02 20.49
N TRP A 243 -17.66 -5.91 19.96
CA TRP A 243 -16.78 -5.88 18.78
C TRP A 243 -15.57 -4.94 18.96
N PRO A 244 -14.74 -5.10 20.01
CA PRO A 244 -13.68 -4.15 20.35
C PRO A 244 -12.65 -4.00 19.22
N LEU A 245 -12.22 -5.09 18.56
CA LEU A 245 -11.25 -5.07 17.46
C LEU A 245 -11.71 -4.20 16.28
N TYR A 246 -13.00 -4.30 15.93
CA TYR A 246 -13.57 -3.48 14.84
C TYR A 246 -13.73 -2.01 15.26
N ALA A 247 -14.02 -1.75 16.53
CA ALA A 247 -14.12 -0.39 17.05
C ALA A 247 -12.74 0.30 17.09
N GLU A 248 -11.69 -0.42 17.49
CA GLU A 248 -10.31 0.07 17.44
C GLU A 248 -9.90 0.40 15.99
N GLY A 249 -10.09 -0.53 15.05
CA GLY A 249 -9.77 -0.31 13.64
C GLY A 249 -10.57 0.84 13.01
N ALA A 250 -11.86 0.95 13.33
CA ALA A 250 -12.70 2.04 12.86
C ALA A 250 -12.26 3.39 13.46
N GLY A 251 -11.85 3.41 14.72
CA GLY A 251 -11.30 4.61 15.39
C GLY A 251 -10.00 5.10 14.76
N VAL A 252 -9.07 4.18 14.49
CA VAL A 252 -7.80 4.51 13.80
C VAL A 252 -8.08 5.07 12.41
N LEU A 253 -8.96 4.43 11.63
CA LEU A 253 -9.31 4.91 10.29
C LEU A 253 -10.02 6.26 10.34
N LEU A 254 -10.91 6.48 11.30
CA LEU A 254 -11.57 7.78 11.49
C LEU A 254 -10.56 8.89 11.79
N PHE A 255 -9.62 8.63 12.68
CA PHE A 255 -8.54 9.58 13.01
C PHE A 255 -7.71 9.93 11.77
N LEU A 256 -7.29 8.92 10.99
CA LEU A 256 -6.53 9.14 9.75
C LEU A 256 -7.34 9.93 8.72
N LEU A 257 -8.64 9.67 8.58
CA LEU A 257 -9.52 10.41 7.66
C LEU A 257 -9.70 11.87 8.09
N LEU A 258 -9.86 12.14 9.36
CA LEU A 258 -9.96 13.52 9.86
C LEU A 258 -8.65 14.28 9.63
N LEU A 259 -7.52 13.66 9.88
CA LEU A 259 -6.21 14.24 9.58
C LEU A 259 -6.02 14.46 8.07
N GLN A 260 -6.40 13.48 7.24
CA GLN A 260 -6.37 13.56 5.78
C GLN A 260 -7.22 14.74 5.25
N MET A 261 -8.41 14.93 5.82
CA MET A 261 -9.29 16.05 5.47
C MET A 261 -8.69 17.39 5.88
N ALA A 262 -8.14 17.49 7.09
CA ALA A 262 -7.50 18.71 7.59
C ALA A 262 -6.31 19.11 6.72
N VAL A 263 -5.43 18.15 6.36
CA VAL A 263 -4.31 18.40 5.45
C VAL A 263 -4.81 18.74 4.04
N GLY A 264 -5.85 18.06 3.55
CA GLY A 264 -6.46 18.35 2.25
C GLY A 264 -7.01 19.78 2.14
N GLU A 265 -7.69 20.25 3.17
CA GLU A 265 -8.19 21.63 3.23
C GLU A 265 -7.05 22.64 3.36
N LEU A 266 -6.06 22.36 4.21
CA LEU A 266 -4.92 23.24 4.40
C LEU A 266 -4.11 23.39 3.09
N GLN A 267 -3.79 22.29 2.40
CA GLN A 267 -3.05 22.34 1.13
C GLN A 267 -3.81 23.12 0.05
N TYR A 268 -5.14 22.99 -0.01
CA TYR A 268 -5.95 23.73 -0.96
C TYR A 268 -5.92 25.25 -0.70
N ARG A 269 -6.10 25.65 0.56
CA ARG A 269 -6.07 27.06 0.97
C ARG A 269 -4.71 27.72 0.82
N THR A 270 -3.63 26.93 0.91
CA THR A 270 -2.24 27.41 0.78
C THR A 270 -1.68 27.26 -0.65
N HIS A 271 -2.52 27.07 -1.67
CA HIS A 271 -2.15 26.96 -3.08
C HIS A 271 -1.29 25.73 -3.41
N LEU A 272 -1.53 24.61 -2.73
CA LEU A 272 -0.93 23.28 -2.99
C LEU A 272 0.60 23.25 -2.88
N PRO A 273 1.24 23.69 -1.79
CA PRO A 273 2.67 23.56 -1.64
C PRO A 273 3.07 22.08 -1.64
N TRP A 274 4.15 21.74 -2.35
CA TRP A 274 4.55 20.36 -2.64
C TRP A 274 4.66 19.47 -1.38
N TRP A 275 5.16 20.00 -0.27
CA TRP A 275 5.33 19.26 0.98
C TRP A 275 3.99 18.91 1.67
N LEU A 276 2.97 19.78 1.61
CA LEU A 276 1.63 19.45 2.09
C LEU A 276 0.96 18.41 1.20
N VAL A 277 1.14 18.50 -0.12
CA VAL A 277 0.66 17.49 -1.07
C VAL A 277 1.34 16.14 -0.80
N LEU A 278 2.64 16.13 -0.46
CA LEU A 278 3.36 14.92 -0.07
C LEU A 278 2.77 14.28 1.18
N ILE A 279 2.52 15.08 2.23
CA ILE A 279 1.88 14.61 3.46
C ILE A 279 0.49 14.03 3.14
N HIS A 280 -0.29 14.71 2.30
CA HIS A 280 -1.62 14.26 1.89
C HIS A 280 -1.56 12.92 1.13
N VAL A 281 -0.61 12.72 0.23
CA VAL A 281 -0.42 11.45 -0.49
C VAL A 281 0.01 10.33 0.46
N GLY A 282 0.94 10.61 1.38
CA GLY A 282 1.39 9.64 2.39
C GLY A 282 0.25 9.20 3.32
N LEU A 283 -0.57 10.15 3.77
CA LEU A 283 -1.77 9.88 4.56
C LEU A 283 -2.82 9.13 3.74
N ALA A 284 -3.04 9.47 2.47
CA ALA A 284 -3.97 8.74 1.58
C ALA A 284 -3.58 7.27 1.46
N ALA A 285 -2.29 6.97 1.28
CA ALA A 285 -1.78 5.60 1.26
C ALA A 285 -1.96 4.89 2.62
N ALA A 286 -1.82 5.61 3.75
CA ALA A 286 -2.07 5.07 5.10
C ALA A 286 -3.58 4.80 5.33
N VAL A 287 -4.47 5.72 4.92
CA VAL A 287 -5.92 5.54 4.92
C VAL A 287 -6.31 4.32 4.09
N TRP A 288 -5.76 4.19 2.89
CA TRP A 288 -5.98 3.04 2.02
C TRP A 288 -5.55 1.73 2.70
N ALA A 289 -4.33 1.68 3.24
CA ALA A 289 -3.81 0.50 3.95
C ALA A 289 -4.67 0.13 5.17
N CYS A 290 -5.06 1.11 6.00
CA CYS A 290 -5.89 0.91 7.17
C CYS A 290 -7.30 0.41 6.79
N ALA A 291 -7.91 0.99 5.76
CA ALA A 291 -9.22 0.56 5.26
C ALA A 291 -9.17 -0.87 4.70
N VAL A 292 -8.14 -1.22 3.92
CA VAL A 292 -7.92 -2.59 3.42
C VAL A 292 -7.74 -3.56 4.58
N ALA A 293 -6.97 -3.20 5.61
CA ALA A 293 -6.82 -4.02 6.81
C ALA A 293 -8.16 -4.23 7.52
N LEU A 294 -8.94 -3.17 7.73
CA LEU A 294 -10.25 -3.24 8.38
C LEU A 294 -11.24 -4.10 7.57
N VAL A 295 -11.32 -3.90 6.26
CA VAL A 295 -12.17 -4.72 5.37
C VAL A 295 -11.74 -6.18 5.40
N THR A 296 -10.43 -6.46 5.41
CA THR A 296 -9.89 -7.82 5.51
C THR A 296 -10.36 -8.48 6.80
N ILE A 297 -10.23 -7.81 7.94
CA ILE A 297 -10.68 -8.32 9.25
C ILE A 297 -12.21 -8.51 9.28
N VAL A 298 -12.97 -7.59 8.67
CA VAL A 298 -14.45 -7.69 8.58
C VAL A 298 -14.87 -8.90 7.77
N GLN A 299 -14.21 -9.19 6.67
CA GLN A 299 -14.55 -10.31 5.78
C GLN A 299 -14.00 -11.65 6.29
N ARG A 300 -12.82 -11.61 6.88
CA ARG A 300 -12.06 -12.76 7.36
C ARG A 300 -11.64 -12.53 8.81
N PRO A 301 -12.57 -12.58 9.76
CA PRO A 301 -12.20 -12.38 11.16
C PRO A 301 -11.14 -13.42 11.58
N PRO A 302 -10.15 -13.01 12.40
CA PRO A 302 -9.12 -13.91 12.91
C PRO A 302 -9.76 -15.14 13.56
N LYS A 303 -9.25 -16.32 13.25
CA LYS A 303 -9.70 -17.58 13.85
C LYS A 303 -8.78 -17.93 15.04
N PRO A 304 -9.31 -18.64 16.06
CA PRO A 304 -8.45 -19.21 17.09
C PRO A 304 -7.39 -20.11 16.45
N PHE A 305 -6.18 -20.06 16.95
CA PHE A 305 -5.15 -21.01 16.60
C PHE A 305 -5.59 -22.39 17.11
N ALA A 306 -5.80 -23.34 16.23
CA ALA A 306 -5.88 -24.74 16.66
C ALA A 306 -4.47 -25.14 17.07
N PRO A 307 -4.20 -25.51 18.36
CA PRO A 307 -2.90 -26.07 18.71
C PRO A 307 -2.68 -27.27 17.81
N HIS A 308 -1.49 -27.35 17.22
CA HIS A 308 -1.10 -28.53 16.46
C HIS A 308 -1.25 -29.73 17.42
N ALA A 309 -2.14 -30.68 17.06
CA ALA A 309 -2.14 -31.97 17.69
C ALA A 309 -0.73 -32.55 17.53
N SER A 310 -0.02 -32.61 18.66
CA SER A 310 1.29 -33.21 18.80
C SER A 310 1.24 -34.70 18.50
#